data_8f1bd4be21e983c4521e1ec4b0cb341c
#
_entry.id   8f1bd4be21e983c4521e1ec4b0cb341c
#
_cell.length_a   1.000
_cell.length_b   1.000
_cell.length_c   1.000
_cell.angle_alpha   90.00
_cell.angle_beta   90.00
_cell.angle_gamma   90.00
#
_symmetry.space_group_name_H-M   'P 1'
#
loop_
_entity.id
_entity.type
_entity.pdbx_description
1 polymer ?
#
loop_
_entity_poly.entity_id
_entity_poly.type
_entity_poly.pdbx_seq_one_letter_code
_entity_poly.pdbx_strand_id
1 'polypeptide(L)'
;MKILRILLCLMAFGICACNCTEKNAAADGENTDKPIEQVKDVTAYVTTSDAKTLFKKSSFSFTDTNVLDSYNIRYDKSKLGKEIDGFGLAVTTATAYNLMKMDPADRTRFLKEMFSKTEGVGSSLIRVAIGASDFCLKEEYTWCDKPGLENFAVHPEDRDFLFPVLKEIYAINPDVKIIASPWSCPKWMKCQMPGGNSWDVSKFNVSVTEEKDLDSWTGGRLKPSCYQTYADYFVKWVQTMEKEGFDIFALTMQNEPLNPGNSMSLVMPWQDQKEFVKVLGPTMEKAGLGDVKLLLFDHNFNYDDKTGQDNYPLNIYADPEAYKWSDGSAWHSYGGSVTELDEIYSTYPEKSIYFTEASIGEWNYKFSSCLMNDFSSLFLGTLKRGGSGVTLWNMVLDDKNGPYSPQDGSCKTCFGGVTIKSSDYKTISKNSHWYNVAHASAVVKPGARMIETSGSKFQAAFEYQMFLNPDNTIGVLMLNGLSSSQQVIFRNDEFTVKYNVPAGSIVSLLWQE
;
A
#
# COMPACT_ATOMS: atom_id res chain seq x y z
N MET A 1 1.10 -11.03 -31.47
CA MET A 1 1.79 -10.53 -32.68
C MET A 1 1.90 -9.01 -32.55
N LYS A 2 2.97 -8.54 -31.88
CA LYS A 2 3.20 -7.10 -31.64
C LYS A 2 3.87 -6.49 -32.87
N ILE A 3 3.26 -5.46 -33.44
CA ILE A 3 3.79 -4.68 -34.56
C ILE A 3 4.58 -3.51 -33.98
N LEU A 4 5.89 -3.57 -34.22
CA LEU A 4 6.88 -2.53 -33.90
C LEU A 4 6.72 -1.35 -34.87
N ARG A 5 6.36 -0.17 -34.39
CA ARG A 5 6.41 1.08 -35.18
C ARG A 5 7.69 1.84 -34.86
N ILE A 6 8.62 1.80 -35.80
CA ILE A 6 9.83 2.63 -35.83
C ILE A 6 9.46 3.96 -36.51
N LEU A 7 9.63 5.06 -35.80
CA LEU A 7 9.53 6.40 -36.39
C LEU A 7 10.94 6.92 -36.70
N LEU A 8 11.25 7.08 -37.96
CA LEU A 8 12.48 7.73 -38.45
C LEU A 8 12.29 9.25 -38.41
N CYS A 9 13.10 9.99 -37.63
CA CYS A 9 13.24 11.42 -37.75
C CYS A 9 14.53 11.74 -38.53
N LEU A 10 14.39 12.35 -39.71
CA LEU A 10 15.46 12.89 -40.53
C LEU A 10 15.96 14.22 -39.92
N MET A 11 17.26 14.30 -39.63
CA MET A 11 17.95 15.56 -39.34
C MET A 11 18.39 16.23 -40.66
N ALA A 12 17.98 17.47 -40.85
CA ALA A 12 18.52 18.36 -41.88
C ALA A 12 19.64 19.19 -41.28
N PHE A 13 20.84 19.04 -41.84
CA PHE A 13 22.00 19.89 -41.56
C PHE A 13 21.91 21.20 -42.36
N GLY A 14 21.92 22.33 -41.66
CA GLY A 14 22.16 23.66 -42.26
C GLY A 14 23.54 24.15 -41.89
N ILE A 15 24.41 24.21 -42.87
CA ILE A 15 25.75 24.80 -42.75
C ILE A 15 25.63 26.31 -43.01
N CYS A 16 26.06 27.13 -42.08
CA CYS A 16 26.33 28.55 -42.33
C CYS A 16 27.77 28.85 -41.93
N ALA A 17 28.59 29.11 -42.93
CA ALA A 17 29.96 29.58 -42.78
C ALA A 17 29.98 31.12 -42.72
N CYS A 18 30.63 31.68 -41.72
CA CYS A 18 31.10 33.07 -41.74
C CYS A 18 32.54 33.13 -41.26
N ASN A 19 33.42 33.49 -42.18
CA ASN A 19 34.80 33.91 -41.91
C ASN A 19 34.83 35.27 -41.21
N CYS A 20 35.66 35.40 -40.18
CA CYS A 20 36.31 36.67 -39.87
C CYS A 20 37.64 36.46 -39.13
N THR A 21 38.60 37.19 -39.55
CA THR A 21 40.01 37.17 -39.37
C THR A 21 40.58 37.38 -37.97
N GLU A 22 41.79 36.88 -37.80
CA GLU A 22 42.69 36.89 -36.65
C GLU A 22 42.94 38.26 -36.02
N LYS A 23 43.10 38.31 -34.69
CA LYS A 23 44.17 39.09 -34.02
C LYS A 23 44.60 38.35 -32.74
N ASN A 24 45.94 38.08 -32.74
CA ASN A 24 46.64 37.51 -31.58
C ASN A 24 46.64 38.47 -30.39
N ALA A 25 46.37 37.95 -29.20
CA ALA A 25 46.94 38.43 -27.95
C ALA A 25 47.04 37.20 -27.00
N ALA A 26 48.27 36.85 -26.71
CA ALA A 26 48.59 35.84 -25.70
C ALA A 26 48.26 36.40 -24.31
N ALA A 27 47.50 35.61 -23.52
CA ALA A 27 47.44 35.71 -22.06
C ALA A 27 47.40 34.31 -21.52
N ASP A 28 48.45 33.89 -20.83
CA ASP A 28 48.51 32.68 -20.01
C ASP A 28 47.41 32.74 -18.97
N GLY A 29 46.45 31.83 -19.09
CA GLY A 29 45.41 31.54 -18.11
C GLY A 29 45.45 30.06 -17.83
N GLU A 30 46.01 29.64 -16.70
CA GLU A 30 45.86 28.28 -16.16
C GLU A 30 44.40 27.91 -16.16
N ASN A 31 44.02 27.01 -17.06
CA ASN A 31 42.70 26.36 -17.04
C ASN A 31 42.73 25.28 -15.97
N THR A 32 42.46 25.66 -14.74
CA THR A 32 42.17 24.69 -13.66
C THR A 32 40.72 24.29 -13.80
N ASP A 33 40.42 23.40 -14.74
CA ASP A 33 39.22 22.52 -14.66
C ASP A 33 39.39 21.61 -13.45
N LYS A 34 39.10 22.13 -12.26
CA LYS A 34 38.79 21.28 -11.12
C LYS A 34 37.53 20.52 -11.48
N PRO A 35 37.54 19.17 -11.41
CA PRO A 35 36.30 18.40 -11.51
C PRO A 35 35.32 19.02 -10.52
N ILE A 36 34.12 19.32 -10.97
CA ILE A 36 33.02 19.67 -10.05
C ILE A 36 32.85 18.44 -9.15
N GLU A 37 33.34 18.55 -7.93
CA GLU A 37 33.20 17.52 -6.92
C GLU A 37 31.68 17.33 -6.74
N GLN A 38 31.14 16.19 -7.20
CA GLN A 38 29.73 15.84 -6.97
C GLN A 38 29.56 15.81 -5.46
N VAL A 39 28.87 16.79 -4.92
CA VAL A 39 28.54 16.83 -3.49
C VAL A 39 27.66 15.60 -3.23
N LYS A 40 28.25 14.57 -2.64
CA LYS A 40 27.57 13.33 -2.28
C LYS A 40 26.83 13.58 -0.98
N ASP A 41 25.56 13.97 -1.08
CA ASP A 41 24.73 14.28 0.07
C ASP A 41 23.81 13.12 0.42
N VAL A 42 23.72 12.82 1.72
CA VAL A 42 22.72 11.96 2.31
C VAL A 42 21.52 12.82 2.72
N THR A 43 20.35 12.53 2.18
CA THR A 43 19.09 13.14 2.63
C THR A 43 18.55 12.40 3.82
N ALA A 44 18.10 13.10 4.86
CA ALA A 44 17.45 12.56 6.03
C ALA A 44 16.07 13.20 6.23
N TYR A 45 15.10 12.37 6.63
CA TYR A 45 13.77 12.78 7.11
C TYR A 45 13.62 12.32 8.55
N VAL A 46 13.09 13.17 9.42
CA VAL A 46 12.95 12.88 10.85
C VAL A 46 11.54 13.25 11.34
N THR A 47 10.91 12.31 12.05
CA THR A 47 9.70 12.58 12.85
C THR A 47 9.93 12.07 14.27
N THR A 48 9.71 12.93 15.28
CA THR A 48 9.81 12.56 16.70
C THR A 48 8.45 12.25 17.30
N SER A 49 8.40 11.30 18.21
CA SER A 49 7.17 10.83 18.85
C SER A 49 6.48 11.91 19.70
N ASP A 50 7.21 12.93 20.14
CA ASP A 50 6.68 14.11 20.84
C ASP A 50 6.13 15.19 19.90
N ALA A 51 6.10 14.92 18.59
CA ALA A 51 5.63 15.79 17.52
C ALA A 51 6.35 17.16 17.40
N LYS A 52 7.52 17.33 18.04
CA LYS A 52 8.30 18.58 17.90
C LYS A 52 9.02 18.67 16.56
N THR A 53 9.31 17.53 15.97
CA THR A 53 9.88 17.41 14.62
C THR A 53 8.96 16.55 13.80
N LEU A 54 8.44 17.07 12.67
CA LEU A 54 7.47 16.41 11.82
C LEU A 54 7.97 16.38 10.39
N PHE A 55 8.41 15.20 9.94
CA PHE A 55 8.93 14.91 8.61
C PHE A 55 9.97 15.94 8.11
N LYS A 56 10.83 16.36 9.02
CA LYS A 56 11.82 17.40 8.75
C LYS A 56 12.92 16.87 7.84
N LYS A 57 13.04 17.46 6.66
CA LYS A 57 14.12 17.17 5.71
C LYS A 57 15.40 17.90 6.09
N SER A 58 16.54 17.22 5.96
CA SER A 58 17.90 17.76 6.07
C SER A 58 18.85 16.98 5.17
N SER A 59 20.04 17.52 4.91
CA SER A 59 21.11 16.82 4.18
C SER A 59 22.42 16.93 4.94
N PHE A 60 23.30 15.92 4.76
CA PHE A 60 24.64 15.89 5.32
C PHE A 60 25.57 15.08 4.40
N SER A 61 26.87 15.29 4.52
CA SER A 61 27.86 14.62 3.67
C SER A 61 28.26 13.25 4.20
N PHE A 62 28.79 12.39 3.33
CA PHE A 62 29.39 11.12 3.72
C PHE A 62 30.52 11.33 4.74
N THR A 63 30.72 10.34 5.58
CA THR A 63 31.78 10.34 6.60
C THR A 63 33.03 9.65 6.02
N ASP A 64 34.22 10.02 6.53
CA ASP A 64 35.46 9.32 6.21
C ASP A 64 35.36 7.83 6.58
N THR A 65 35.86 6.95 5.70
CA THR A 65 35.81 5.50 5.82
C THR A 65 36.61 4.94 7.02
N ASN A 66 37.49 5.72 7.61
CA ASN A 66 38.36 5.33 8.72
C ASN A 66 37.69 5.40 10.12
N VAL A 67 36.38 5.62 10.19
CA VAL A 67 35.68 5.70 11.48
C VAL A 67 35.60 4.32 12.13
N LEU A 68 36.40 4.10 13.18
CA LEU A 68 36.32 2.92 14.06
C LEU A 68 35.28 3.22 15.15
N ASP A 69 34.10 2.67 15.02
CA ASP A 69 33.06 2.78 16.04
C ASP A 69 32.35 1.43 16.25
N SER A 70 31.76 1.25 17.43
CA SER A 70 31.20 -0.04 17.86
C SER A 70 29.90 -0.44 17.14
N TYR A 71 29.18 0.49 16.55
CA TYR A 71 27.87 0.24 15.94
C TYR A 71 27.92 0.34 14.41
N ASN A 72 28.52 -0.67 13.79
CA ASN A 72 28.64 -0.76 12.34
C ASN A 72 27.63 -1.74 11.76
N ILE A 73 26.91 -1.31 10.74
CA ILE A 73 26.08 -2.12 9.86
C ILE A 73 26.78 -2.21 8.51
N ARG A 74 27.20 -3.42 8.14
CA ARG A 74 27.74 -3.70 6.82
C ARG A 74 26.61 -4.16 5.90
N TYR A 75 26.59 -3.67 4.67
CA TYR A 75 25.65 -4.06 3.64
C TYR A 75 26.36 -4.45 2.34
N ASP A 76 25.71 -5.34 1.59
CA ASP A 76 26.20 -5.88 0.32
C ASP A 76 25.06 -5.79 -0.72
N LYS A 77 25.20 -4.90 -1.71
CA LYS A 77 24.21 -4.69 -2.76
C LYS A 77 23.97 -5.90 -3.66
N SER A 78 24.80 -6.94 -3.60
CA SER A 78 24.58 -8.18 -4.32
C SER A 78 23.64 -9.15 -3.60
N LYS A 79 23.39 -8.94 -2.30
CA LYS A 79 22.52 -9.78 -1.46
C LYS A 79 21.16 -9.14 -1.26
N LEU A 80 20.28 -9.41 -2.22
CA LEU A 80 18.98 -8.78 -2.29
C LEU A 80 17.84 -9.76 -1.94
N GLY A 81 16.99 -9.35 -1.02
CA GLY A 81 15.77 -10.03 -0.62
C GLY A 81 14.55 -9.68 -1.49
N LYS A 82 13.37 -9.64 -0.87
CA LYS A 82 12.09 -9.36 -1.54
C LYS A 82 12.06 -7.98 -2.19
N GLU A 83 11.31 -7.91 -3.27
CA GLU A 83 10.98 -6.66 -3.97
C GLU A 83 9.80 -5.94 -3.28
N ILE A 84 9.86 -4.61 -3.28
CA ILE A 84 8.85 -3.74 -2.69
C ILE A 84 8.01 -3.10 -3.79
N ASP A 85 6.70 -3.27 -3.69
CA ASP A 85 5.72 -2.69 -4.63
C ASP A 85 5.29 -1.28 -4.24
N GLY A 86 5.36 -0.93 -2.95
CA GLY A 86 5.09 0.42 -2.50
C GLY A 86 4.37 0.53 -1.15
N PHE A 87 4.06 1.80 -0.81
CA PHE A 87 3.38 2.17 0.43
C PHE A 87 2.30 3.21 0.16
N GLY A 88 1.23 3.20 0.96
CA GLY A 88 0.19 4.19 0.82
C GLY A 88 -0.99 4.07 1.77
N LEU A 89 -2.09 4.67 1.35
CA LEU A 89 -3.34 4.78 2.09
C LEU A 89 -4.52 4.45 1.17
N ALA A 90 -5.62 3.98 1.75
CA ALA A 90 -6.82 3.67 0.97
C ALA A 90 -7.52 4.94 0.47
N VAL A 91 -7.94 4.90 -0.79
CA VAL A 91 -8.79 5.91 -1.41
C VAL A 91 -10.21 5.34 -1.42
N THR A 92 -10.91 5.50 -0.30
CA THR A 92 -12.33 5.16 -0.17
C THR A 92 -13.21 6.21 -0.84
N THR A 93 -14.49 5.91 -1.04
CA THR A 93 -15.46 6.90 -1.54
C THR A 93 -15.53 8.12 -0.61
N ALA A 94 -15.43 7.92 0.71
CA ALA A 94 -15.36 9.01 1.69
C ALA A 94 -14.11 9.89 1.50
N THR A 95 -12.94 9.28 1.32
CA THR A 95 -11.70 10.00 0.98
C THR A 95 -11.89 10.82 -0.29
N ALA A 96 -12.40 10.21 -1.34
CA ALA A 96 -12.63 10.87 -2.62
C ALA A 96 -13.61 12.03 -2.51
N TYR A 97 -14.72 11.84 -1.79
CA TYR A 97 -15.68 12.91 -1.50
C TYR A 97 -15.03 14.11 -0.81
N ASN A 98 -14.29 13.88 0.28
CA ASN A 98 -13.61 14.93 1.02
C ASN A 98 -12.63 15.70 0.13
N LEU A 99 -11.85 15.01 -0.69
CA LEU A 99 -10.94 15.61 -1.66
C LEU A 99 -11.69 16.43 -2.72
N MET A 100 -12.80 15.92 -3.25
CA MET A 100 -13.60 16.64 -4.26
C MET A 100 -14.30 17.87 -3.70
N LYS A 101 -14.46 17.98 -2.37
CA LYS A 101 -14.95 19.20 -1.69
C LYS A 101 -13.89 20.28 -1.54
N MET A 102 -12.62 19.94 -1.65
CA MET A 102 -11.53 20.94 -1.64
C MET A 102 -11.58 21.83 -2.87
N ASP A 103 -11.06 23.05 -2.72
CA ASP A 103 -10.70 23.85 -3.91
C ASP A 103 -9.73 23.05 -4.81
N PRO A 104 -9.92 23.05 -6.14
CA PRO A 104 -9.10 22.26 -7.05
C PRO A 104 -7.59 22.50 -6.90
N ALA A 105 -7.15 23.72 -6.66
CA ALA A 105 -5.74 24.04 -6.48
C ALA A 105 -5.18 23.47 -5.16
N ASP A 106 -5.95 23.54 -4.07
CA ASP A 106 -5.58 22.98 -2.77
C ASP A 106 -5.56 21.45 -2.84
N ARG A 107 -6.53 20.82 -3.53
CA ARG A 107 -6.57 19.37 -3.78
C ARG A 107 -5.35 18.91 -4.60
N THR A 108 -5.07 19.56 -5.71
CA THR A 108 -3.90 19.24 -6.54
C THR A 108 -2.59 19.37 -5.76
N ARG A 109 -2.43 20.40 -4.92
CA ARG A 109 -1.27 20.55 -4.05
C ARG A 109 -1.13 19.39 -3.06
N PHE A 110 -2.23 19.01 -2.41
CA PHE A 110 -2.25 17.86 -1.49
C PHE A 110 -1.92 16.54 -2.19
N LEU A 111 -2.54 16.27 -3.35
CA LEU A 111 -2.27 15.06 -4.12
C LEU A 111 -0.81 15.01 -4.63
N LYS A 112 -0.23 16.15 -5.03
CA LYS A 112 1.19 16.22 -5.37
C LYS A 112 2.08 15.91 -4.16
N GLU A 113 1.75 16.44 -2.98
CA GLU A 113 2.49 16.13 -1.76
C GLU A 113 2.49 14.62 -1.45
N MET A 114 1.38 13.92 -1.72
CA MET A 114 1.28 12.48 -1.50
C MET A 114 1.95 11.65 -2.61
N PHE A 115 1.69 11.94 -3.87
CA PHE A 115 1.98 11.02 -4.97
C PHE A 115 3.14 11.43 -5.87
N SER A 116 3.53 12.71 -5.92
CA SER A 116 4.63 13.14 -6.77
C SER A 116 5.96 12.52 -6.31
N LYS A 117 6.69 11.92 -7.26
CA LYS A 117 8.02 11.32 -7.02
C LYS A 117 9.12 12.38 -6.79
N THR A 118 8.87 13.62 -7.18
CA THR A 118 9.87 14.71 -7.14
C THR A 118 9.48 15.86 -6.20
N GLU A 119 8.18 16.16 -6.11
CA GLU A 119 7.65 17.28 -5.31
C GLU A 119 6.97 16.80 -4.02
N GLY A 120 6.76 15.48 -3.86
CA GLY A 120 6.06 14.86 -2.75
C GLY A 120 6.80 13.71 -2.11
N VAL A 121 6.06 12.85 -1.40
CA VAL A 121 6.62 11.66 -0.74
C VAL A 121 6.65 10.43 -1.66
N GLY A 122 5.96 10.46 -2.81
CA GLY A 122 5.98 9.39 -3.79
C GLY A 122 5.22 8.13 -3.39
N SER A 123 4.11 8.28 -2.64
CA SER A 123 3.20 7.16 -2.35
C SER A 123 2.79 6.46 -3.65
N SER A 124 2.83 5.14 -3.67
CA SER A 124 2.74 4.35 -4.91
C SER A 124 1.83 3.14 -4.83
N LEU A 125 1.26 2.85 -3.66
CA LEU A 125 0.35 1.74 -3.47
C LEU A 125 -0.92 2.25 -2.77
N ILE A 126 -2.08 2.12 -3.40
CA ILE A 126 -3.35 2.51 -2.79
C ILE A 126 -4.30 1.31 -2.76
N ARG A 127 -5.29 1.38 -1.86
CA ARG A 127 -6.37 0.40 -1.80
C ARG A 127 -7.70 1.06 -2.11
N VAL A 128 -8.55 0.40 -2.91
CA VAL A 128 -9.90 0.85 -3.24
C VAL A 128 -10.93 -0.23 -2.97
N ALA A 129 -12.16 0.14 -2.69
CA ALA A 129 -13.25 -0.82 -2.57
C ALA A 129 -13.81 -1.22 -3.96
N ILE A 130 -14.25 -2.46 -4.10
CA ILE A 130 -15.06 -2.95 -5.22
C ILE A 130 -16.53 -2.77 -4.82
N GLY A 131 -17.14 -1.68 -5.22
CA GLY A 131 -18.41 -1.20 -4.69
C GLY A 131 -18.21 -0.38 -3.41
N ALA A 132 -19.23 -0.35 -2.54
CA ALA A 132 -19.12 0.36 -1.27
C ALA A 132 -18.24 -0.34 -0.25
N SER A 133 -17.72 0.43 0.70
CA SER A 133 -17.20 -0.02 1.98
C SER A 133 -18.01 0.64 3.11
N ASP A 134 -17.61 0.44 4.36
CA ASP A 134 -18.14 1.17 5.52
C ASP A 134 -17.90 2.69 5.45
N PHE A 135 -17.09 3.16 4.48
CA PHE A 135 -16.84 4.57 4.17
C PHE A 135 -17.44 5.00 2.83
N CYS A 136 -18.71 4.62 2.56
CA CYS A 136 -19.57 5.19 1.52
C CYS A 136 -20.32 6.44 2.02
N LEU A 137 -21.08 7.12 1.13
CA LEU A 137 -21.67 8.42 1.46
C LEU A 137 -23.08 8.31 2.05
N LYS A 138 -23.93 7.46 1.47
CA LYS A 138 -25.36 7.43 1.79
C LYS A 138 -25.90 6.03 2.03
N GLU A 139 -25.58 5.11 1.14
CA GLU A 139 -26.10 3.75 1.14
C GLU A 139 -25.03 2.78 0.63
N GLU A 140 -25.16 1.55 1.02
CA GLU A 140 -24.32 0.48 0.56
C GLU A 140 -24.74 0.03 -0.84
N TYR A 141 -23.75 -0.32 -1.66
CA TYR A 141 -23.98 -0.70 -3.06
C TYR A 141 -22.88 -1.63 -3.58
N THR A 142 -23.24 -2.35 -4.63
CA THR A 142 -22.28 -2.93 -5.58
C THR A 142 -22.54 -2.35 -6.97
N TRP A 143 -21.73 -2.74 -7.96
CA TRP A 143 -22.01 -2.32 -9.34
C TRP A 143 -23.04 -3.22 -10.03
N CYS A 144 -23.72 -4.12 -9.30
CA CYS A 144 -24.74 -5.03 -9.85
C CYS A 144 -25.79 -5.42 -8.79
N ASP A 145 -26.56 -4.46 -8.26
CA ASP A 145 -27.52 -4.70 -7.18
C ASP A 145 -28.81 -5.38 -7.64
N LYS A 146 -29.06 -5.42 -8.94
CA LYS A 146 -30.16 -6.18 -9.54
C LYS A 146 -29.63 -7.50 -10.08
N PRO A 147 -30.41 -8.61 -9.97
CA PRO A 147 -30.02 -9.90 -10.52
C PRO A 147 -29.67 -9.85 -12.01
N GLY A 148 -28.56 -10.52 -12.38
CA GLY A 148 -28.06 -10.59 -13.75
C GLY A 148 -26.98 -9.55 -14.06
N LEU A 149 -25.87 -10.01 -14.65
CA LEU A 149 -24.71 -9.15 -14.98
C LEU A 149 -24.98 -8.16 -16.12
N GLU A 150 -26.11 -8.25 -16.80
CA GLU A 150 -26.62 -7.21 -17.71
C GLU A 150 -26.98 -5.91 -16.99
N ASN A 151 -27.23 -5.98 -15.68
CA ASN A 151 -27.52 -4.83 -14.82
C ASN A 151 -26.25 -4.21 -14.19
N PHE A 152 -25.07 -4.71 -14.55
CA PHE A 152 -23.79 -4.18 -14.07
C PHE A 152 -23.58 -2.76 -14.58
N ALA A 153 -23.37 -1.80 -13.66
CA ALA A 153 -23.11 -0.40 -13.97
C ALA A 153 -22.29 0.27 -12.85
N VAL A 154 -21.42 1.19 -13.23
CA VAL A 154 -20.67 2.00 -12.26
C VAL A 154 -21.64 2.80 -11.39
N HIS A 155 -21.50 2.67 -10.07
CA HIS A 155 -22.33 3.43 -9.14
C HIS A 155 -22.03 4.94 -9.21
N PRO A 156 -23.05 5.81 -9.05
CA PRO A 156 -22.86 7.26 -9.10
C PRO A 156 -21.78 7.80 -8.14
N GLU A 157 -21.67 7.27 -6.93
CA GLU A 157 -20.63 7.72 -5.98
C GLU A 157 -19.22 7.48 -6.51
N ASP A 158 -18.97 6.32 -7.14
CA ASP A 158 -17.65 6.02 -7.72
C ASP A 158 -17.39 6.88 -8.96
N ARG A 159 -18.39 7.04 -9.83
CA ARG A 159 -18.26 7.87 -11.02
C ARG A 159 -18.03 9.35 -10.70
N ASP A 160 -18.71 9.88 -9.69
CA ASP A 160 -18.76 11.31 -9.41
C ASP A 160 -17.65 11.76 -8.44
N PHE A 161 -17.10 10.84 -7.63
CA PHE A 161 -16.06 11.15 -6.64
C PHE A 161 -14.78 10.33 -6.82
N LEU A 162 -14.87 9.00 -6.83
CA LEU A 162 -13.67 8.14 -6.86
C LEU A 162 -12.89 8.30 -8.17
N PHE A 163 -13.55 8.19 -9.31
CA PHE A 163 -12.88 8.27 -10.62
C PHE A 163 -12.18 9.61 -10.86
N PRO A 164 -12.78 10.78 -10.58
CA PRO A 164 -12.08 12.06 -10.72
C PRO A 164 -10.81 12.15 -9.87
N VAL A 165 -10.85 11.66 -8.62
CA VAL A 165 -9.67 11.66 -7.74
C VAL A 165 -8.60 10.70 -8.25
N LEU A 166 -8.96 9.49 -8.68
CA LEU A 166 -8.00 8.55 -9.27
C LEU A 166 -7.35 9.13 -10.54
N LYS A 167 -8.11 9.81 -11.41
CA LYS A 167 -7.55 10.48 -12.60
C LYS A 167 -6.54 11.56 -12.25
N GLU A 168 -6.79 12.35 -11.19
CA GLU A 168 -5.80 13.33 -10.71
C GLU A 168 -4.55 12.65 -10.12
N ILE A 169 -4.72 11.55 -9.37
CA ILE A 169 -3.60 10.75 -8.85
C ILE A 169 -2.75 10.20 -10.00
N TYR A 170 -3.36 9.56 -10.99
CA TYR A 170 -2.65 9.00 -12.15
C TYR A 170 -2.00 10.07 -13.03
N ALA A 171 -2.59 11.27 -13.11
CA ALA A 171 -1.95 12.40 -13.80
C ALA A 171 -0.67 12.88 -13.10
N ILE A 172 -0.57 12.70 -11.77
CA ILE A 172 0.61 13.06 -10.97
C ILE A 172 1.64 11.92 -10.96
N ASN A 173 1.18 10.68 -10.79
CA ASN A 173 2.02 9.49 -10.74
C ASN A 173 1.31 8.31 -11.43
N PRO A 174 1.62 8.05 -12.71
CA PRO A 174 0.97 6.97 -13.48
C PRO A 174 1.37 5.56 -13.01
N ASP A 175 2.40 5.43 -12.18
CA ASP A 175 2.87 4.12 -11.69
C ASP A 175 2.25 3.72 -10.34
N VAL A 176 1.20 4.42 -9.89
CA VAL A 176 0.46 4.03 -8.68
C VAL A 176 -0.23 2.70 -8.91
N LYS A 177 0.03 1.75 -8.02
CA LYS A 177 -0.58 0.42 -8.01
C LYS A 177 -1.86 0.42 -7.19
N ILE A 178 -2.90 -0.25 -7.67
CA ILE A 178 -4.19 -0.39 -6.98
C ILE A 178 -4.37 -1.83 -6.49
N ILE A 179 -4.58 -2.02 -5.19
CA ILE A 179 -5.16 -3.24 -4.61
C ILE A 179 -6.65 -2.98 -4.41
N ALA A 180 -7.52 -3.86 -4.89
CA ALA A 180 -8.95 -3.68 -4.76
C ALA A 180 -9.61 -4.85 -4.01
N SER A 181 -10.59 -4.53 -3.15
CA SER A 181 -11.26 -5.49 -2.27
C SER A 181 -12.77 -5.23 -2.19
N PRO A 182 -13.64 -6.26 -2.34
CA PRO A 182 -15.07 -6.13 -2.08
C PRO A 182 -15.38 -6.29 -0.58
N TRP A 183 -16.32 -5.53 -0.05
CA TRP A 183 -16.88 -5.71 1.30
C TRP A 183 -18.03 -6.72 1.30
N SER A 184 -18.73 -6.86 0.18
CA SER A 184 -19.76 -7.87 -0.05
C SER A 184 -19.92 -8.13 -1.55
N CYS A 185 -20.38 -9.32 -1.90
CA CYS A 185 -20.96 -9.55 -3.21
C CYS A 185 -22.36 -8.89 -3.32
N PRO A 186 -22.94 -8.74 -4.53
CA PRO A 186 -24.33 -8.35 -4.71
C PRO A 186 -25.28 -9.20 -3.85
N LYS A 187 -26.27 -8.59 -3.18
CA LYS A 187 -27.18 -9.28 -2.25
C LYS A 187 -27.88 -10.49 -2.87
N TRP A 188 -28.23 -10.44 -4.12
CA TRP A 188 -28.90 -11.57 -4.81
C TRP A 188 -27.98 -12.80 -5.01
N MET A 189 -26.65 -12.62 -4.87
CA MET A 189 -25.68 -13.73 -4.83
C MET A 189 -25.47 -14.30 -3.42
N LYS A 190 -26.07 -13.70 -2.37
CA LYS A 190 -25.89 -14.13 -0.97
C LYS A 190 -26.90 -15.18 -0.55
N CYS A 191 -26.46 -16.07 0.31
CA CYS A 191 -27.32 -16.97 1.05
C CYS A 191 -27.07 -16.87 2.56
N GLN A 192 -28.03 -17.39 3.32
CA GLN A 192 -27.93 -17.51 4.77
C GLN A 192 -26.78 -18.45 5.16
N MET A 193 -26.19 -18.23 6.32
CA MET A 193 -25.27 -19.19 6.94
C MET A 193 -25.98 -20.51 7.21
N PRO A 194 -25.26 -21.65 7.18
CA PRO A 194 -25.79 -22.92 7.66
C PRO A 194 -26.37 -22.76 9.07
N GLY A 195 -27.64 -23.15 9.24
CA GLY A 195 -28.38 -22.94 10.50
C GLY A 195 -29.15 -21.62 10.58
N GLY A 196 -29.08 -20.74 9.57
CA GLY A 196 -29.95 -19.58 9.40
C GLY A 196 -29.52 -18.30 10.11
N ASN A 197 -28.57 -18.34 11.04
CA ASN A 197 -28.04 -17.14 11.69
C ASN A 197 -26.81 -16.62 10.91
N SER A 198 -26.95 -15.49 10.22
CA SER A 198 -25.90 -14.90 9.38
C SER A 198 -24.63 -14.47 10.13
N TRP A 199 -24.65 -14.47 11.45
CA TRP A 199 -23.57 -14.07 12.34
C TRP A 199 -22.93 -15.24 13.12
N ASP A 200 -23.40 -16.48 12.91
CA ASP A 200 -22.96 -17.64 13.70
C ASP A 200 -21.57 -18.13 13.26
N VAL A 201 -20.53 -17.62 13.92
CA VAL A 201 -19.13 -17.99 13.68
C VAL A 201 -18.86 -19.49 13.89
N SER A 202 -19.68 -20.20 14.70
CA SER A 202 -19.53 -21.64 14.89
C SER A 202 -19.82 -22.45 13.63
N LYS A 203 -20.40 -21.83 12.61
CA LYS A 203 -20.78 -22.45 11.34
C LYS A 203 -19.82 -22.14 10.19
N PHE A 204 -18.72 -21.46 10.44
CA PHE A 204 -17.75 -21.13 9.38
C PHE A 204 -17.22 -22.38 8.65
N ASN A 205 -17.04 -23.50 9.38
CA ASN A 205 -16.57 -24.77 8.79
C ASN A 205 -17.65 -25.60 8.09
N VAL A 206 -18.91 -25.19 8.19
CA VAL A 206 -20.03 -25.94 7.62
C VAL A 206 -20.23 -25.47 6.18
N SER A 207 -20.22 -26.40 5.22
CA SER A 207 -20.50 -26.10 3.82
C SER A 207 -21.95 -25.65 3.63
N VAL A 208 -22.16 -24.72 2.70
CA VAL A 208 -23.50 -24.33 2.25
C VAL A 208 -24.09 -25.48 1.45
N THR A 209 -25.15 -26.10 1.97
CA THR A 209 -25.92 -27.18 1.30
C THR A 209 -27.28 -26.71 0.80
N GLU A 210 -27.80 -25.62 1.37
CA GLU A 210 -29.05 -24.98 1.00
C GLU A 210 -28.81 -23.49 0.77
N GLU A 211 -29.05 -23.01 -0.45
CA GLU A 211 -28.84 -21.60 -0.84
C GLU A 211 -30.08 -20.76 -0.57
N LYS A 212 -30.49 -20.64 0.70
CA LYS A 212 -31.59 -19.75 1.08
C LYS A 212 -31.17 -18.31 0.91
N ASP A 213 -31.91 -17.53 0.14
CA ASP A 213 -31.62 -16.12 -0.13
C ASP A 213 -31.43 -15.30 1.16
N LEU A 214 -30.47 -14.39 1.11
CA LEU A 214 -30.22 -13.40 2.16
C LEU A 214 -30.22 -11.99 1.57
N ASP A 215 -31.30 -11.23 1.77
CA ASP A 215 -31.37 -9.81 1.40
C ASP A 215 -30.79 -8.94 2.53
N SER A 216 -29.48 -8.99 2.69
CA SER A 216 -28.73 -8.21 3.69
C SER A 216 -27.35 -7.84 3.18
N TRP A 217 -26.91 -6.61 3.49
CA TRP A 217 -25.52 -6.21 3.26
C TRP A 217 -24.54 -6.82 4.25
N THR A 218 -24.99 -7.33 5.40
CA THR A 218 -24.13 -7.87 6.46
C THR A 218 -24.28 -9.38 6.58
N GLY A 219 -23.17 -10.06 6.90
CA GLY A 219 -23.12 -11.51 7.12
C GLY A 219 -23.48 -12.34 5.89
N GLY A 220 -23.86 -13.61 6.13
CA GLY A 220 -24.17 -14.58 5.07
C GLY A 220 -22.96 -15.05 4.29
N ARG A 221 -23.20 -15.89 3.29
CA ARG A 221 -22.19 -16.54 2.43
C ARG A 221 -22.47 -16.28 0.96
N LEU A 222 -21.45 -16.33 0.12
CA LEU A 222 -21.62 -16.39 -1.33
C LEU A 222 -22.25 -17.75 -1.69
N LYS A 223 -23.31 -17.75 -2.49
CA LYS A 223 -23.91 -18.98 -3.02
C LYS A 223 -22.88 -19.73 -3.88
N PRO A 224 -22.61 -21.02 -3.63
CA PRO A 224 -21.76 -21.82 -4.51
C PRO A 224 -22.21 -21.78 -5.97
N SER A 225 -23.52 -21.77 -6.25
CA SER A 225 -24.07 -21.64 -7.61
C SER A 225 -23.72 -20.30 -8.27
N CYS A 226 -23.32 -19.28 -7.52
CA CYS A 226 -22.93 -17.96 -8.02
C CYS A 226 -21.43 -17.77 -8.20
N TYR A 227 -20.56 -18.74 -7.90
CA TYR A 227 -19.12 -18.58 -8.00
C TYR A 227 -18.67 -18.10 -9.37
N GLN A 228 -19.14 -18.72 -10.46
CA GLN A 228 -18.80 -18.28 -11.81
C GLN A 228 -19.33 -16.86 -12.10
N THR A 229 -20.56 -16.57 -11.72
CA THR A 229 -21.17 -15.25 -11.94
C THR A 229 -20.42 -14.16 -11.15
N TYR A 230 -19.97 -14.47 -9.95
CA TYR A 230 -19.18 -13.53 -9.16
C TYR A 230 -17.75 -13.36 -9.71
N ALA A 231 -17.14 -14.41 -10.25
CA ALA A 231 -15.88 -14.29 -10.99
C ALA A 231 -16.03 -13.40 -12.24
N ASP A 232 -17.12 -13.56 -12.99
CA ASP A 232 -17.43 -12.71 -14.15
C ASP A 232 -17.71 -11.24 -13.73
N TYR A 233 -18.26 -11.01 -12.53
CA TYR A 233 -18.40 -9.67 -11.94
C TYR A 233 -17.04 -9.01 -11.70
N PHE A 234 -16.05 -9.74 -11.14
CA PHE A 234 -14.68 -9.24 -10.97
C PHE A 234 -14.04 -8.87 -12.31
N VAL A 235 -14.19 -9.72 -13.32
CA VAL A 235 -13.69 -9.44 -14.68
C VAL A 235 -14.29 -8.14 -15.23
N LYS A 236 -15.63 -7.97 -15.13
CA LYS A 236 -16.30 -6.76 -15.58
C LYS A 236 -15.83 -5.51 -14.83
N TRP A 237 -15.62 -5.65 -13.51
CA TRP A 237 -15.14 -4.56 -12.68
C TRP A 237 -13.72 -4.13 -13.11
N VAL A 238 -12.77 -5.06 -13.24
CA VAL A 238 -11.39 -4.77 -13.67
C VAL A 238 -11.38 -4.14 -15.07
N GLN A 239 -12.08 -4.73 -16.04
CA GLN A 239 -12.17 -4.20 -17.40
C GLN A 239 -12.77 -2.78 -17.45
N THR A 240 -13.68 -2.47 -16.53
CA THR A 240 -14.27 -1.11 -16.44
C THR A 240 -13.25 -0.13 -15.86
N MET A 241 -12.49 -0.53 -14.83
CA MET A 241 -11.42 0.29 -14.26
C MET A 241 -10.32 0.56 -15.28
N GLU A 242 -9.87 -0.46 -16.03
CA GLU A 242 -8.87 -0.32 -17.09
C GLU A 242 -9.37 0.61 -18.21
N LYS A 243 -10.65 0.50 -18.60
CA LYS A 243 -11.26 1.39 -19.58
C LYS A 243 -11.28 2.86 -19.13
N GLU A 244 -11.41 3.10 -17.83
CA GLU A 244 -11.32 4.45 -17.24
C GLU A 244 -9.86 4.92 -17.08
N GLY A 245 -8.87 4.04 -17.36
CA GLY A 245 -7.44 4.35 -17.33
C GLY A 245 -6.74 3.96 -16.02
N PHE A 246 -7.31 3.05 -15.24
CA PHE A 246 -6.75 2.61 -13.96
C PHE A 246 -6.28 1.16 -14.04
N ASP A 247 -4.99 0.93 -13.91
CA ASP A 247 -4.41 -0.41 -13.87
C ASP A 247 -4.63 -1.06 -12.50
N ILE A 248 -5.28 -2.23 -12.49
CA ILE A 248 -5.50 -2.99 -11.27
C ILE A 248 -4.33 -3.93 -11.05
N PHE A 249 -3.58 -3.69 -9.99
CA PHE A 249 -2.41 -4.47 -9.64
C PHE A 249 -2.76 -5.79 -8.95
N ALA A 250 -3.72 -5.74 -8.00
CA ALA A 250 -4.13 -6.91 -7.25
C ALA A 250 -5.59 -6.83 -6.80
N LEU A 251 -6.18 -8.00 -6.58
CA LEU A 251 -7.51 -8.17 -6.01
C LEU A 251 -7.43 -9.03 -4.75
N THR A 252 -8.24 -8.72 -3.73
CA THR A 252 -8.64 -9.71 -2.73
C THR A 252 -10.05 -10.18 -3.03
N MET A 253 -10.39 -11.39 -2.63
CA MET A 253 -11.70 -11.96 -2.96
C MET A 253 -12.81 -11.49 -2.00
N GLN A 254 -12.41 -11.04 -0.80
CA GLN A 254 -13.30 -10.52 0.21
C GLN A 254 -12.51 -9.75 1.28
N ASN A 255 -12.93 -8.53 1.59
CA ASN A 255 -12.45 -7.81 2.78
C ASN A 255 -12.96 -8.50 4.04
N GLU A 256 -12.07 -8.76 4.98
CA GLU A 256 -12.36 -9.33 6.29
C GLU A 256 -13.31 -10.55 6.26
N PRO A 257 -12.93 -11.64 5.59
CA PRO A 257 -13.82 -12.78 5.30
C PRO A 257 -14.35 -13.50 6.54
N LEU A 258 -13.80 -13.27 7.73
CA LEU A 258 -14.22 -13.85 8.99
C LEU A 258 -14.92 -12.85 9.93
N ASN A 259 -15.28 -11.67 9.42
CA ASN A 259 -15.98 -10.62 10.15
C ASN A 259 -17.40 -10.42 9.61
N PRO A 260 -18.44 -11.11 10.18
CA PRO A 260 -19.81 -10.91 9.75
C PRO A 260 -20.40 -9.57 10.21
N GLY A 261 -19.72 -8.84 11.10
CA GLY A 261 -20.22 -7.64 11.77
C GLY A 261 -19.94 -6.34 11.07
N ASN A 262 -19.10 -6.34 10.05
CA ASN A 262 -18.80 -5.14 9.30
C ASN A 262 -19.96 -4.73 8.37
N SER A 263 -20.11 -3.48 8.08
CA SER A 263 -21.08 -2.99 7.10
C SER A 263 -20.32 -2.40 5.88
N MET A 264 -20.32 -3.03 4.73
CA MET A 264 -20.91 -4.30 4.36
C MET A 264 -20.03 -5.47 4.84
N SER A 265 -20.56 -6.69 4.78
CA SER A 265 -19.75 -7.90 5.02
C SER A 265 -20.29 -9.13 4.28
N LEU A 266 -19.41 -10.09 4.09
CA LEU A 266 -19.70 -11.42 3.58
C LEU A 266 -18.75 -12.40 4.27
N VAL A 267 -19.28 -13.47 4.83
CA VAL A 267 -18.45 -14.54 5.41
C VAL A 267 -17.91 -15.42 4.29
N MET A 268 -16.61 -15.56 4.22
CA MET A 268 -15.93 -16.42 3.24
C MET A 268 -14.83 -17.23 3.95
N PRO A 269 -15.16 -18.35 4.61
CA PRO A 269 -14.15 -19.20 5.26
C PRO A 269 -13.11 -19.69 4.26
N TRP A 270 -11.92 -20.13 4.74
CA TRP A 270 -10.86 -20.57 3.84
C TRP A 270 -11.31 -21.69 2.87
N GLN A 271 -12.25 -22.53 3.27
CA GLN A 271 -12.82 -23.58 2.43
C GLN A 271 -13.54 -22.99 1.19
N ASP A 272 -14.34 -21.92 1.39
CA ASP A 272 -15.04 -21.23 0.31
C ASP A 272 -14.08 -20.43 -0.55
N GLN A 273 -13.15 -19.71 0.07
CA GLN A 273 -12.16 -18.93 -0.67
C GLN A 273 -11.26 -19.83 -1.54
N LYS A 274 -10.90 -21.01 -1.02
CA LYS A 274 -10.19 -22.05 -1.77
C LYS A 274 -10.93 -22.47 -3.03
N GLU A 275 -12.22 -22.79 -2.91
CA GLU A 275 -13.02 -23.18 -4.08
C GLU A 275 -13.28 -22.01 -5.01
N PHE A 276 -13.46 -20.79 -4.48
CA PHE A 276 -13.70 -19.62 -5.31
C PHE A 276 -12.45 -19.19 -6.10
N VAL A 277 -11.25 -19.24 -5.54
CA VAL A 277 -10.02 -18.88 -6.27
C VAL A 277 -9.78 -19.82 -7.47
N LYS A 278 -10.17 -21.10 -7.37
CA LYS A 278 -10.11 -22.07 -8.47
C LYS A 278 -11.08 -21.75 -9.62
N VAL A 279 -12.10 -20.93 -9.37
CA VAL A 279 -13.01 -20.41 -10.39
C VAL A 279 -12.55 -19.04 -10.89
N LEU A 280 -12.17 -18.14 -9.96
CA LEU A 280 -11.77 -16.78 -10.28
C LEU A 280 -10.49 -16.74 -11.14
N GLY A 281 -9.45 -17.48 -10.74
CA GLY A 281 -8.16 -17.47 -11.43
C GLY A 281 -8.26 -17.82 -12.92
N PRO A 282 -8.82 -19.00 -13.29
CA PRO A 282 -9.03 -19.33 -14.70
C PRO A 282 -9.94 -18.35 -15.45
N THR A 283 -10.90 -17.72 -14.76
CA THR A 283 -11.81 -16.75 -15.36
C THR A 283 -11.07 -15.45 -15.70
N MET A 284 -10.20 -14.97 -14.80
CA MET A 284 -9.32 -13.82 -15.03
C MET A 284 -8.33 -14.10 -16.18
N GLU A 285 -7.65 -15.24 -16.15
CA GLU A 285 -6.72 -15.67 -17.19
C GLU A 285 -7.40 -15.69 -18.58
N LYS A 286 -8.58 -16.31 -18.67
CA LYS A 286 -9.36 -16.37 -19.91
C LYS A 286 -9.79 -15.00 -20.43
N ALA A 287 -10.02 -14.06 -19.52
CA ALA A 287 -10.37 -12.67 -19.86
C ALA A 287 -9.15 -11.82 -20.27
N GLY A 288 -7.92 -12.38 -20.24
CA GLY A 288 -6.68 -11.65 -20.52
C GLY A 288 -6.19 -10.81 -19.35
N LEU A 289 -6.66 -11.07 -18.14
CA LEU A 289 -6.36 -10.37 -16.90
C LEU A 289 -5.47 -11.22 -15.96
N GLY A 290 -4.70 -12.15 -16.50
CA GLY A 290 -3.85 -13.06 -15.71
C GLY A 290 -2.68 -12.38 -15.01
N ASP A 291 -2.35 -11.13 -15.36
CA ASP A 291 -1.32 -10.32 -14.69
C ASP A 291 -1.83 -9.66 -13.39
N VAL A 292 -3.16 -9.64 -13.16
CA VAL A 292 -3.76 -9.12 -11.93
C VAL A 292 -3.61 -10.15 -10.82
N LYS A 293 -2.85 -9.79 -9.77
CA LYS A 293 -2.58 -10.69 -8.65
C LYS A 293 -3.85 -11.02 -7.86
N LEU A 294 -4.02 -12.27 -7.46
CA LEU A 294 -5.07 -12.72 -6.56
C LEU A 294 -4.49 -12.96 -5.16
N LEU A 295 -4.91 -12.14 -4.19
CA LEU A 295 -4.44 -12.18 -2.82
C LEU A 295 -5.48 -12.87 -1.92
N LEU A 296 -5.04 -13.85 -1.17
CA LEU A 296 -5.87 -14.59 -0.20
C LEU A 296 -6.09 -13.77 1.06
N PHE A 297 -7.11 -14.15 1.82
CA PHE A 297 -7.42 -13.73 3.18
C PHE A 297 -7.92 -12.29 3.26
N ASP A 298 -7.05 -11.30 3.46
CA ASP A 298 -7.39 -9.86 3.63
C ASP A 298 -8.05 -9.58 4.98
N HIS A 299 -7.44 -10.07 6.08
CA HIS A 299 -7.98 -9.94 7.44
C HIS A 299 -6.87 -9.97 8.51
N ASN A 300 -7.28 -9.96 9.77
CA ASN A 300 -6.43 -9.86 10.95
C ASN A 300 -5.48 -11.05 11.12
N PHE A 301 -4.36 -10.79 11.77
CA PHE A 301 -3.37 -11.83 12.12
C PHE A 301 -3.91 -12.94 13.02
N ASN A 302 -5.05 -12.76 13.69
CA ASN A 302 -5.62 -13.73 14.65
C ASN A 302 -6.77 -14.58 14.08
N TYR A 303 -6.61 -15.13 12.87
CA TYR A 303 -7.62 -16.05 12.29
C TYR A 303 -7.83 -17.31 13.13
N ASP A 304 -6.89 -17.70 13.96
CA ASP A 304 -6.93 -18.86 14.84
C ASP A 304 -7.89 -18.72 16.04
N ASP A 305 -8.39 -17.52 16.30
CA ASP A 305 -9.49 -17.32 17.28
C ASP A 305 -10.87 -17.76 16.73
N LYS A 306 -10.94 -18.15 15.44
CA LYS A 306 -12.15 -18.65 14.79
C LYS A 306 -12.05 -20.15 14.55
N THR A 307 -12.93 -20.91 15.18
CA THR A 307 -12.94 -22.39 15.12
C THR A 307 -12.81 -22.91 13.69
N GLY A 308 -11.73 -23.64 13.40
CA GLY A 308 -11.45 -24.29 12.12
C GLY A 308 -11.05 -23.33 10.99
N GLN A 309 -10.67 -22.12 11.34
CA GLN A 309 -10.10 -21.15 10.41
C GLN A 309 -8.59 -20.94 10.62
N ASP A 310 -8.01 -21.75 11.52
CA ASP A 310 -6.56 -21.77 11.75
C ASP A 310 -5.80 -21.92 10.42
N ASN A 311 -4.66 -21.25 10.29
CA ASN A 311 -3.79 -21.35 9.11
C ASN A 311 -4.50 -21.04 7.79
N TYR A 312 -5.39 -20.05 7.77
CA TYR A 312 -6.26 -19.74 6.64
C TYR A 312 -5.54 -19.72 5.28
N PRO A 313 -4.49 -18.90 5.03
CA PRO A 313 -3.79 -18.92 3.75
C PRO A 313 -3.03 -20.22 3.50
N LEU A 314 -2.44 -20.83 4.54
CA LEU A 314 -1.66 -22.07 4.41
C LEU A 314 -2.54 -23.23 3.95
N ASN A 315 -3.77 -23.33 4.48
CA ASN A 315 -4.73 -24.35 4.07
C ASN A 315 -5.14 -24.22 2.60
N ILE A 316 -5.18 -23.01 2.07
CA ILE A 316 -5.48 -22.76 0.67
C ILE A 316 -4.26 -23.08 -0.20
N TYR A 317 -3.06 -22.66 0.21
CA TYR A 317 -1.81 -22.98 -0.49
C TYR A 317 -1.51 -24.49 -0.52
N ALA A 318 -2.01 -25.27 0.45
CA ALA A 318 -1.85 -26.72 0.47
C ALA A 318 -2.64 -27.43 -0.66
N ASP A 319 -3.63 -26.79 -1.28
CA ASP A 319 -4.34 -27.30 -2.47
C ASP A 319 -3.56 -26.85 -3.73
N PRO A 320 -3.01 -27.78 -4.55
CA PRO A 320 -2.17 -27.42 -5.69
C PRO A 320 -2.86 -26.57 -6.77
N GLU A 321 -4.17 -26.72 -6.93
CA GLU A 321 -4.93 -25.94 -7.90
C GLU A 321 -5.18 -24.52 -7.38
N ALA A 322 -5.60 -24.38 -6.12
CA ALA A 322 -5.74 -23.07 -5.49
C ALA A 322 -4.40 -22.35 -5.39
N TYR A 323 -3.31 -23.06 -5.07
CA TYR A 323 -1.95 -22.53 -5.05
C TYR A 323 -1.55 -21.89 -6.38
N LYS A 324 -1.86 -22.55 -7.50
CA LYS A 324 -1.55 -22.05 -8.84
C LYS A 324 -2.16 -20.67 -9.10
N TRP A 325 -3.35 -20.41 -8.58
CA TRP A 325 -4.13 -19.20 -8.83
C TRP A 325 -4.00 -18.14 -7.75
N SER A 326 -3.22 -18.40 -6.69
CA SER A 326 -3.02 -17.45 -5.59
C SER A 326 -1.62 -16.85 -5.67
N ASP A 327 -1.50 -15.54 -5.80
CA ASP A 327 -0.20 -14.86 -5.90
C ASP A 327 0.37 -14.46 -4.54
N GLY A 328 -0.47 -14.37 -3.53
CA GLY A 328 -0.06 -13.95 -2.21
C GLY A 328 -1.19 -13.90 -1.21
N SER A 329 -0.95 -13.23 -0.09
CA SER A 329 -1.92 -13.01 0.99
C SER A 329 -1.91 -11.56 1.46
N ALA A 330 -3.07 -11.10 1.92
CA ALA A 330 -3.32 -9.75 2.43
C ALA A 330 -3.69 -9.78 3.90
N TRP A 331 -3.26 -8.77 4.68
CA TRP A 331 -3.28 -8.81 6.13
C TRP A 331 -3.71 -7.50 6.76
N HIS A 332 -4.44 -7.60 7.90
CA HIS A 332 -4.86 -6.51 8.78
C HIS A 332 -4.32 -6.71 10.20
N SER A 333 -4.41 -5.70 11.06
CA SER A 333 -3.82 -5.76 12.41
C SER A 333 -4.77 -5.34 13.53
N TYR A 334 -6.07 -5.51 13.37
CA TYR A 334 -7.01 -5.26 14.48
C TYR A 334 -7.00 -6.37 15.53
N GLY A 335 -6.29 -7.47 15.29
CA GLY A 335 -6.04 -8.57 16.19
C GLY A 335 -4.83 -9.40 15.79
N GLY A 336 -4.27 -10.16 16.74
CA GLY A 336 -3.09 -10.98 16.51
C GLY A 336 -1.78 -10.23 16.49
N SER A 337 -0.78 -10.78 15.83
CA SER A 337 0.58 -10.24 15.76
C SER A 337 1.17 -10.43 14.37
N VAL A 338 1.98 -9.48 13.93
CA VAL A 338 2.75 -9.58 12.67
C VAL A 338 3.65 -10.82 12.59
N THR A 339 3.89 -11.51 13.71
CA THR A 339 4.64 -12.77 13.76
C THR A 339 3.93 -13.93 13.05
N GLU A 340 2.63 -13.84 12.80
CA GLU A 340 1.89 -14.80 11.96
C GLU A 340 2.50 -14.92 10.55
N LEU A 341 3.13 -13.86 10.06
CA LEU A 341 3.80 -13.87 8.76
C LEU A 341 5.07 -14.75 8.74
N ASP A 342 5.64 -15.10 9.89
CA ASP A 342 6.88 -15.92 9.96
C ASP A 342 6.63 -17.31 9.36
N GLU A 343 5.49 -17.95 9.66
CA GLU A 343 5.14 -19.26 9.12
C GLU A 343 4.79 -19.18 7.63
N ILE A 344 4.02 -18.15 7.23
CA ILE A 344 3.67 -17.91 5.83
C ILE A 344 4.95 -17.77 4.99
N TYR A 345 5.86 -16.88 5.40
CA TYR A 345 7.08 -16.58 4.65
C TYR A 345 8.07 -17.75 4.64
N SER A 346 8.18 -18.49 5.76
CA SER A 346 9.08 -19.66 5.81
C SER A 346 8.59 -20.84 4.98
N THR A 347 7.25 -21.00 4.86
CA THR A 347 6.66 -22.15 4.14
C THR A 347 6.52 -21.88 2.65
N TYR A 348 6.13 -20.65 2.27
CA TYR A 348 5.89 -20.23 0.87
C TYR A 348 6.59 -18.90 0.57
N PRO A 349 7.95 -18.87 0.58
CA PRO A 349 8.72 -17.64 0.40
C PRO A 349 8.52 -16.96 -0.95
N GLU A 350 8.05 -17.68 -1.97
CA GLU A 350 7.75 -17.14 -3.28
C GLU A 350 6.43 -16.36 -3.33
N LYS A 351 5.47 -16.66 -2.43
CA LYS A 351 4.19 -15.94 -2.36
C LYS A 351 4.38 -14.53 -1.83
N SER A 352 3.63 -13.59 -2.39
CA SER A 352 3.67 -12.20 -1.95
C SER A 352 2.90 -11.99 -0.66
N ILE A 353 3.35 -11.05 0.16
CA ILE A 353 2.66 -10.67 1.41
C ILE A 353 2.42 -9.16 1.34
N TYR A 354 1.17 -8.74 1.53
CA TYR A 354 0.79 -7.33 1.61
C TYR A 354 0.08 -7.05 2.92
N PHE A 355 0.50 -5.99 3.58
CA PHE A 355 -0.30 -5.43 4.66
C PHE A 355 -1.28 -4.43 4.04
N THR A 356 -2.59 -4.67 4.18
CA THR A 356 -3.62 -3.99 3.37
C THR A 356 -4.54 -3.08 4.17
N GLU A 357 -4.56 -3.18 5.51
CA GLU A 357 -5.39 -2.30 6.32
C GLU A 357 -4.99 -2.21 7.80
N ALA A 358 -4.94 -1.00 8.29
CA ALA A 358 -5.04 -0.63 9.71
C ALA A 358 -5.60 0.78 9.83
N SER A 359 -6.41 1.02 10.85
CA SER A 359 -6.94 2.34 11.21
C SER A 359 -6.37 2.84 12.53
N ILE A 360 -6.35 4.15 12.64
CA ILE A 360 -6.26 4.90 13.89
C ILE A 360 -7.62 5.53 14.19
N GLY A 361 -7.92 5.82 15.44
CA GLY A 361 -9.23 6.38 15.78
C GLY A 361 -9.39 6.73 17.27
N GLU A 362 -10.57 7.21 17.65
CA GLU A 362 -10.87 7.70 18.99
C GLU A 362 -10.63 6.69 20.11
N TRP A 363 -10.70 5.40 19.80
CA TRP A 363 -10.56 4.32 20.81
C TRP A 363 -9.20 4.29 21.52
N ASN A 364 -8.13 4.75 20.90
CA ASN A 364 -6.78 4.71 21.50
C ASN A 364 -5.78 5.65 20.83
N TYR A 365 -6.20 6.70 20.13
CA TYR A 365 -5.27 7.53 19.41
C TYR A 365 -4.36 8.34 20.35
N LYS A 366 -3.08 8.05 20.28
CA LYS A 366 -1.99 8.89 20.79
C LYS A 366 -0.94 8.96 19.68
N PHE A 367 -0.65 10.16 19.21
CA PHE A 367 0.29 10.35 18.10
C PHE A 367 1.59 9.55 18.30
N SER A 368 2.20 9.67 19.50
CA SER A 368 3.46 8.97 19.82
C SER A 368 3.37 7.46 19.69
N SER A 369 2.36 6.84 20.29
CA SER A 369 2.20 5.38 20.28
C SER A 369 1.84 4.89 18.89
N CYS A 370 0.86 5.51 18.23
CA CYS A 370 0.44 5.12 16.88
C CYS A 370 1.58 5.30 15.88
N LEU A 371 2.33 6.42 15.95
CA LEU A 371 3.49 6.64 15.09
C LEU A 371 4.52 5.50 15.22
N MET A 372 4.94 5.23 16.47
CA MET A 372 6.07 4.32 16.72
C MET A 372 5.67 2.85 16.58
N ASN A 373 4.52 2.43 17.15
CA ASN A 373 4.08 1.04 17.13
C ASN A 373 3.70 0.59 15.72
N ASP A 374 2.96 1.45 14.98
CA ASP A 374 2.53 1.11 13.64
C ASP A 374 3.72 1.06 12.67
N PHE A 375 4.71 1.95 12.83
CA PHE A 375 5.93 1.86 12.01
C PHE A 375 6.75 0.61 12.32
N SER A 376 6.88 0.24 13.61
CA SER A 376 7.58 -0.97 14.03
C SER A 376 6.88 -2.23 13.52
N SER A 377 5.57 -2.37 13.79
CA SER A 377 4.84 -3.62 13.49
C SER A 377 4.39 -3.71 12.03
N LEU A 378 3.76 -2.65 11.50
CA LEU A 378 3.10 -2.72 10.19
C LEU A 378 4.10 -2.50 9.05
N PHE A 379 5.08 -1.61 9.22
CA PHE A 379 6.10 -1.37 8.18
C PHE A 379 7.31 -2.30 8.38
N LEU A 380 8.14 -2.05 9.38
CA LEU A 380 9.36 -2.83 9.58
C LEU A 380 9.05 -4.31 9.86
N GLY A 381 8.01 -4.60 10.64
CA GLY A 381 7.59 -5.96 10.98
C GLY A 381 7.16 -6.76 9.76
N THR A 382 6.33 -6.17 8.90
CA THR A 382 5.87 -6.80 7.64
C THR A 382 7.03 -6.98 6.65
N LEU A 383 7.84 -5.94 6.44
CA LEU A 383 8.96 -5.98 5.51
C LEU A 383 10.01 -7.03 5.90
N LYS A 384 10.37 -7.13 7.18
CA LYS A 384 11.29 -8.15 7.69
C LYS A 384 10.79 -9.59 7.47
N ARG A 385 9.50 -9.78 7.26
CA ARG A 385 8.81 -11.05 7.04
C ARG A 385 8.41 -11.27 5.58
N GLY A 386 9.15 -10.67 4.65
CA GLY A 386 8.94 -10.86 3.22
C GLY A 386 7.76 -10.09 2.64
N GLY A 387 7.25 -9.09 3.36
CA GLY A 387 6.21 -8.21 2.84
C GLY A 387 6.69 -7.36 1.67
N SER A 388 5.84 -7.23 0.65
CA SER A 388 6.10 -6.46 -0.57
C SER A 388 5.46 -5.07 -0.57
N GLY A 389 4.54 -4.80 0.36
CA GLY A 389 3.88 -3.48 0.43
C GLY A 389 3.02 -3.32 1.67
N VAL A 390 2.75 -2.05 2.00
CA VAL A 390 1.90 -1.67 3.14
C VAL A 390 0.94 -0.57 2.69
N THR A 391 -0.36 -0.82 2.85
CA THR A 391 -1.41 0.21 2.77
C THR A 391 -2.14 0.28 4.09
N LEU A 392 -2.36 1.51 4.56
CA LEU A 392 -3.20 1.77 5.72
C LEU A 392 -4.59 2.23 5.26
N TRP A 393 -5.53 2.37 6.20
CA TRP A 393 -6.91 2.68 5.84
C TRP A 393 -7.06 4.13 5.34
N ASN A 394 -8.22 4.72 5.46
CA ASN A 394 -8.60 5.99 4.85
C ASN A 394 -7.51 7.05 4.74
N MET A 395 -7.25 7.55 3.53
CA MET A 395 -6.30 8.64 3.33
C MET A 395 -6.81 9.94 3.95
N VAL A 396 -8.05 10.32 3.70
CA VAL A 396 -8.64 11.56 4.20
C VAL A 396 -10.04 11.31 4.74
N LEU A 397 -10.25 11.63 6.01
CA LEU A 397 -11.58 11.77 6.61
C LEU A 397 -11.76 13.18 7.14
N ASP A 398 -13.01 13.61 7.34
CA ASP A 398 -13.29 14.92 7.89
C ASP A 398 -13.13 14.95 9.43
N ASP A 399 -13.28 16.13 10.02
CA ASP A 399 -13.20 16.38 11.47
C ASP A 399 -14.40 15.82 12.27
N LYS A 400 -15.27 15.06 11.61
CA LYS A 400 -16.37 14.27 12.18
C LYS A 400 -16.21 12.77 11.87
N ASN A 401 -15.00 12.37 11.49
CA ASN A 401 -14.61 11.01 11.15
C ASN A 401 -15.30 10.44 9.90
N GLY A 402 -15.88 11.30 9.07
CA GLY A 402 -16.72 10.91 7.94
C GLY A 402 -16.23 11.39 6.56
N PRO A 403 -17.14 11.19 5.58
CA PRO A 403 -18.39 10.43 5.66
C PRO A 403 -18.18 8.93 5.87
N TYR A 404 -19.17 8.26 6.42
CA TYR A 404 -19.21 6.81 6.62
C TYR A 404 -20.63 6.29 6.38
N SER A 405 -20.79 4.98 6.12
CA SER A 405 -22.10 4.35 5.97
C SER A 405 -22.97 4.63 7.20
N PRO A 406 -24.23 5.03 7.02
CA PRO A 406 -25.15 5.26 8.13
C PRO A 406 -25.55 3.96 8.86
N GLN A 407 -25.25 2.79 8.30
CA GLN A 407 -25.63 1.50 8.83
C GLN A 407 -24.83 1.13 10.10
N ASP A 408 -25.39 0.21 10.88
CA ASP A 408 -24.67 -0.38 12.00
C ASP A 408 -23.52 -1.26 11.47
N GLY A 409 -22.37 -1.27 12.16
CA GLY A 409 -21.17 -1.99 11.75
C GLY A 409 -20.16 -1.13 10.99
N SER A 410 -20.50 0.10 10.59
CA SER A 410 -19.51 1.05 10.05
C SER A 410 -18.67 1.71 11.16
N CYS A 411 -17.41 2.02 10.86
CA CYS A 411 -16.53 2.70 11.81
C CYS A 411 -16.83 4.20 11.88
N LYS A 412 -17.47 4.62 12.98
CA LYS A 412 -17.83 6.05 13.22
C LYS A 412 -16.74 6.82 13.99
N THR A 413 -15.68 6.15 14.40
CA THR A 413 -14.61 6.68 15.26
C THR A 413 -13.23 6.56 14.62
N CYS A 414 -13.14 6.12 13.37
CA CYS A 414 -11.91 6.02 12.61
C CYS A 414 -11.41 7.40 12.18
N PHE A 415 -10.07 7.60 12.20
CA PHE A 415 -9.43 8.78 11.61
C PHE A 415 -8.81 8.44 10.25
N GLY A 416 -8.74 9.42 9.37
CA GLY A 416 -7.90 9.33 8.18
C GLY A 416 -6.41 9.47 8.53
N GLY A 417 -5.53 9.10 7.62
CA GLY A 417 -4.13 9.51 7.67
C GLY A 417 -3.99 11.03 7.70
N VAL A 418 -4.98 11.70 7.11
CA VAL A 418 -5.17 13.17 7.17
C VAL A 418 -6.60 13.47 7.58
N THR A 419 -6.76 14.43 8.50
CA THR A 419 -8.07 14.99 8.85
C THR A 419 -8.28 16.32 8.15
N ILE A 420 -9.40 16.47 7.42
CA ILE A 420 -9.81 17.73 6.80
C ILE A 420 -10.97 18.37 7.57
N LYS A 421 -10.93 19.69 7.73
CA LYS A 421 -12.00 20.40 8.42
C LYS A 421 -13.23 20.55 7.51
N SER A 422 -14.35 19.93 7.89
CA SER A 422 -15.57 19.90 7.10
C SER A 422 -16.27 21.25 6.92
N SER A 423 -15.90 22.26 7.74
CA SER A 423 -16.45 23.61 7.61
C SER A 423 -15.83 24.46 6.51
N ASP A 424 -14.62 24.10 6.03
CA ASP A 424 -13.90 24.88 5.02
C ASP A 424 -13.30 24.02 3.89
N TYR A 425 -13.18 22.70 4.08
CA TYR A 425 -12.50 21.74 3.17
C TYR A 425 -11.14 22.23 2.67
N LYS A 426 -10.41 22.94 3.54
CA LYS A 426 -9.11 23.54 3.26
C LYS A 426 -8.09 23.26 4.35
N THR A 427 -8.50 23.40 5.61
CA THR A 427 -7.63 23.16 6.76
C THR A 427 -7.43 21.67 6.95
N ILE A 428 -6.17 21.21 6.84
CA ILE A 428 -5.81 19.80 7.00
C ILE A 428 -4.84 19.61 8.15
N SER A 429 -4.95 18.47 8.84
CA SER A 429 -4.05 18.00 9.88
C SER A 429 -3.58 16.59 9.54
N LYS A 430 -2.27 16.36 9.60
CA LYS A 430 -1.67 15.04 9.32
C LYS A 430 -1.61 14.22 10.60
N ASN A 431 -2.12 13.01 10.53
CA ASN A 431 -2.08 12.04 11.64
C ASN A 431 -0.87 11.10 11.49
N SER A 432 -0.61 10.25 12.49
CA SER A 432 0.55 9.35 12.53
C SER A 432 0.71 8.49 11.27
N HIS A 433 -0.36 7.98 10.71
CA HIS A 433 -0.35 7.15 9.51
C HIS A 433 0.19 7.88 8.26
N TRP A 434 -0.09 9.19 8.14
CA TRP A 434 0.51 9.98 7.06
C TRP A 434 2.04 9.99 7.17
N TYR A 435 2.58 10.17 8.39
CA TYR A 435 4.03 10.21 8.60
C TYR A 435 4.67 8.83 8.36
N ASN A 436 4.01 7.75 8.78
CA ASN A 436 4.49 6.39 8.55
C ASN A 436 4.65 6.10 7.05
N VAL A 437 3.60 6.41 6.25
CA VAL A 437 3.65 6.27 4.78
C VAL A 437 4.69 7.20 4.17
N ALA A 438 4.78 8.46 4.63
CA ALA A 438 5.73 9.43 4.11
C ALA A 438 7.19 8.99 4.31
N HIS A 439 7.54 8.48 5.51
CA HIS A 439 8.87 7.95 5.80
C HIS A 439 9.24 6.78 4.89
N ALA A 440 8.32 5.84 4.68
CA ALA A 440 8.58 4.68 3.83
C ALA A 440 8.68 5.07 2.35
N SER A 441 7.69 5.81 1.83
CA SER A 441 7.61 6.15 0.40
C SER A 441 8.73 7.08 -0.08
N ALA A 442 9.20 8.02 0.77
CA ALA A 442 10.20 8.99 0.38
C ALA A 442 11.57 8.39 0.07
N VAL A 443 11.89 7.21 0.61
CA VAL A 443 13.22 6.60 0.47
C VAL A 443 13.19 5.19 -0.11
N VAL A 444 12.03 4.52 -0.13
CA VAL A 444 11.88 3.17 -0.72
C VAL A 444 10.92 3.25 -1.89
N LYS A 445 11.44 3.10 -3.09
CA LYS A 445 10.71 3.26 -4.36
C LYS A 445 10.11 1.92 -4.82
N PRO A 446 9.04 1.91 -5.61
CA PRO A 446 8.56 0.69 -6.27
C PRO A 446 9.70 -0.02 -7.03
N GLY A 447 9.80 -1.33 -6.88
CA GLY A 447 10.90 -2.14 -7.41
C GLY A 447 12.17 -2.14 -6.54
N ALA A 448 12.19 -1.43 -5.41
CA ALA A 448 13.28 -1.53 -4.45
C ALA A 448 13.38 -2.95 -3.88
N ARG A 449 14.59 -3.40 -3.57
CA ARG A 449 14.81 -4.70 -2.95
C ARG A 449 15.51 -4.55 -1.61
N MET A 450 15.07 -5.32 -0.63
CA MET A 450 15.73 -5.34 0.67
C MET A 450 17.19 -5.77 0.53
N ILE A 451 18.09 -5.08 1.24
CA ILE A 451 19.51 -5.45 1.32
C ILE A 451 19.74 -6.26 2.59
N GLU A 452 20.39 -7.41 2.47
CA GLU A 452 20.88 -8.14 3.64
C GLU A 452 22.01 -7.37 4.32
N THR A 453 21.93 -7.29 5.64
CA THR A 453 22.91 -6.57 6.46
C THR A 453 23.55 -7.47 7.49
N SER A 454 24.76 -7.11 7.91
CA SER A 454 25.50 -7.79 8.97
C SER A 454 26.18 -6.78 9.90
N GLY A 455 26.65 -7.22 11.05
CA GLY A 455 27.41 -6.39 11.99
C GLY A 455 26.77 -6.25 13.36
N SER A 456 26.76 -5.04 13.90
CA SER A 456 26.35 -4.79 15.29
C SER A 456 24.89 -5.14 15.54
N LYS A 457 24.63 -5.79 16.68
CA LYS A 457 23.26 -5.97 17.19
C LYS A 457 22.88 -4.76 18.04
N PHE A 458 21.71 -4.24 17.79
CA PHE A 458 21.11 -3.16 18.57
C PHE A 458 20.16 -3.70 19.64
N GLN A 459 19.77 -2.83 20.57
CA GLN A 459 18.70 -3.13 21.51
C GLN A 459 17.38 -3.34 20.74
N ALA A 460 16.49 -4.15 21.26
CA ALA A 460 15.23 -4.51 20.58
C ALA A 460 14.35 -3.30 20.19
N ALA A 461 14.46 -2.20 20.94
CA ALA A 461 13.74 -0.96 20.63
C ALA A 461 14.39 -0.10 19.53
N PHE A 462 15.51 -0.53 18.95
CA PHE A 462 16.12 0.10 17.78
C PHE A 462 15.98 -0.84 16.58
N GLU A 463 15.30 -0.40 15.55
CA GLU A 463 15.02 -1.20 14.35
C GLU A 463 15.45 -0.46 13.10
N TYR A 464 15.85 -1.20 12.08
CA TYR A 464 16.16 -0.66 10.76
C TYR A 464 15.94 -1.68 9.66
N GLN A 465 15.81 -1.17 8.42
CA GLN A 465 15.82 -1.96 7.19
C GLN A 465 16.44 -1.13 6.07
N MET A 466 17.28 -1.76 5.23
CA MET A 466 17.95 -1.13 4.08
C MET A 466 17.38 -1.66 2.76
N PHE A 467 17.41 -0.80 1.75
CA PHE A 467 16.87 -1.09 0.41
C PHE A 467 17.79 -0.54 -0.68
N LEU A 468 17.91 -1.30 -1.76
CA LEU A 468 18.46 -0.84 -3.03
C LEU A 468 17.30 -0.47 -3.95
N ASN A 469 17.18 0.80 -4.29
CA ASN A 469 16.19 1.30 -5.23
C ASN A 469 16.59 1.02 -6.70
N PRO A 470 15.63 1.00 -7.65
CA PRO A 470 15.92 0.74 -9.07
C PRO A 470 16.86 1.77 -9.71
N ASP A 471 16.95 2.97 -9.16
CA ASP A 471 17.85 4.03 -9.60
C ASP A 471 19.22 4.01 -8.89
N ASN A 472 19.56 2.90 -8.25
CA ASN A 472 20.79 2.68 -7.46
C ASN A 472 20.94 3.61 -6.24
N THR A 473 19.88 4.28 -5.80
CA THR A 473 19.91 4.94 -4.49
C THR A 473 19.72 3.92 -3.37
N ILE A 474 20.31 4.17 -2.22
CA ILE A 474 20.10 3.39 -0.99
C ILE A 474 19.07 4.10 -0.13
N GLY A 475 17.98 3.40 0.19
CA GLY A 475 16.99 3.82 1.17
C GLY A 475 17.17 3.12 2.49
N VAL A 476 17.02 3.82 3.61
CA VAL A 476 17.05 3.22 4.95
C VAL A 476 15.88 3.71 5.78
N LEU A 477 15.15 2.78 6.36
CA LEU A 477 14.11 3.04 7.35
C LEU A 477 14.66 2.69 8.74
N MET A 478 14.49 3.59 9.72
CA MET A 478 14.93 3.39 11.09
C MET A 478 13.86 3.83 12.09
N LEU A 479 13.78 3.09 13.18
CA LEU A 479 12.99 3.42 14.36
C LEU A 479 13.90 3.37 15.59
N ASN A 480 13.94 4.45 16.35
CA ASN A 480 14.60 4.52 17.66
C ASN A 480 13.55 4.71 18.77
N GLY A 481 13.15 3.61 19.39
CA GLY A 481 12.24 3.63 20.56
C GLY A 481 12.93 3.85 21.90
N LEU A 482 14.26 4.06 21.90
CA LEU A 482 15.04 4.31 23.12
C LEU A 482 14.81 5.75 23.64
N SER A 483 15.06 5.99 24.91
CA SER A 483 15.05 7.31 25.53
C SER A 483 16.30 8.15 25.27
N SER A 484 17.29 7.59 24.58
CA SER A 484 18.52 8.27 24.16
C SER A 484 18.72 8.17 22.65
N SER A 485 19.48 9.09 22.09
CA SER A 485 19.89 9.00 20.68
C SER A 485 20.79 7.79 20.47
N GLN A 486 20.67 7.19 19.27
CA GLN A 486 21.47 6.03 18.87
C GLN A 486 22.33 6.40 17.67
N GLN A 487 23.64 6.32 17.81
CA GLN A 487 24.55 6.46 16.69
C GLN A 487 24.52 5.17 15.86
N VAL A 488 24.50 5.31 14.52
CA VAL A 488 24.59 4.20 13.56
C VAL A 488 25.59 4.53 12.47
N ILE A 489 26.26 3.51 11.96
CA ILE A 489 27.18 3.61 10.83
C ILE A 489 26.79 2.55 9.81
N PHE A 490 26.33 2.96 8.64
CA PHE A 490 26.13 2.10 7.48
C PHE A 490 27.35 2.17 6.60
N ARG A 491 27.90 1.02 6.19
CA ARG A 491 29.08 1.01 5.33
C ARG A 491 29.17 -0.20 4.42
N ASN A 492 29.77 0.01 3.27
CA ASN A 492 30.36 -1.00 2.41
C ASN A 492 31.88 -0.72 2.29
N ASP A 493 32.54 -1.24 1.26
CA ASP A 493 33.98 -1.05 1.06
C ASP A 493 34.34 0.36 0.54
N GLU A 494 33.39 1.12 0.00
CA GLU A 494 33.59 2.42 -0.65
C GLU A 494 32.96 3.60 0.12
N PHE A 495 31.81 3.36 0.80
CA PHE A 495 31.00 4.42 1.40
C PHE A 495 30.76 4.18 2.88
N THR A 496 30.72 5.26 3.63
CA THR A 496 30.35 5.27 5.05
C THR A 496 29.37 6.39 5.34
N VAL A 497 28.21 6.04 5.88
CA VAL A 497 27.16 6.97 6.34
C VAL A 497 27.04 6.85 7.84
N LYS A 498 27.43 7.89 8.57
CA LYS A 498 27.28 7.98 10.03
C LYS A 498 26.13 8.93 10.38
N TYR A 499 25.20 8.46 11.20
CA TYR A 499 24.05 9.25 11.63
C TYR A 499 23.75 9.05 13.11
N ASN A 500 23.28 10.09 13.77
CA ASN A 500 22.81 10.02 15.16
C ASN A 500 21.29 10.09 15.19
N VAL A 501 20.63 8.94 15.31
CA VAL A 501 19.18 8.77 15.30
C VAL A 501 18.60 9.31 16.60
N PRO A 502 17.76 10.36 16.60
CA PRO A 502 17.23 10.94 17.83
C PRO A 502 16.42 9.95 18.67
N ALA A 503 16.35 10.17 19.97
CA ALA A 503 15.49 9.40 20.87
C ALA A 503 14.02 9.49 20.46
N GLY A 504 13.27 8.39 20.55
CA GLY A 504 11.84 8.36 20.28
C GLY A 504 11.49 8.89 18.89
N SER A 505 12.14 8.38 17.85
CA SER A 505 11.97 8.91 16.48
C SER A 505 11.88 7.82 15.40
N ILE A 506 11.26 8.20 14.28
CA ILE A 506 11.42 7.54 12.98
C ILE A 506 12.35 8.40 12.13
N VAL A 507 13.32 7.76 11.49
CA VAL A 507 14.26 8.40 10.57
C VAL A 507 14.35 7.60 9.27
N SER A 508 14.32 8.32 8.16
CA SER A 508 14.55 7.73 6.85
C SER A 508 15.73 8.42 6.18
N LEU A 509 16.65 7.63 5.62
CA LEU A 509 17.82 8.14 4.88
C LEU A 509 17.73 7.73 3.41
N LEU A 510 18.23 8.61 2.54
CA LEU A 510 18.36 8.34 1.10
C LEU A 510 19.69 8.89 0.61
N TRP A 511 20.47 8.09 -0.13
CA TRP A 511 21.70 8.55 -0.79
C TRP A 511 21.95 7.83 -2.10
N GLN A 512 22.78 8.45 -2.95
CA GLN A 512 23.29 7.87 -4.20
C GLN A 512 24.72 7.41 -3.98
N GLU A 513 25.07 6.22 -4.48
CA GLU A 513 26.45 5.72 -4.54
C GLU A 513 27.03 5.79 -5.95
#